data_b107533d12f07ff7d39f77d9c3f71deb
#
_entry.id   b107533d12f07ff7d39f77d9c3f71deb
#
_cell.length_a   1.000
_cell.length_b   1.000
_cell.length_c   1.000
_cell.angle_alpha   90.00
_cell.angle_beta   90.00
_cell.angle_gamma   90.00
#
_symmetry.space_group_name_H-M   'P 1'
#
loop_
_entity.id
_entity.type
_entity.pdbx_description
1 polymer ?
#
loop_
_entity_poly.entity_id
_entity_poly.type
_entity_poly.pdbx_seq_one_letter_code
_entity_poly.pdbx_strand_id
1 'polypeptide(L)'
;LSTALHKHYSVDECIRFFRSLERKSAAFYSMGITKADEEKFKRVVDAAGDAVGYVCIDVANGYHENFGTFVTRIRSAYPRLVIMAGNVVTGEMTEELILSGADIVKVGIGPGSVCTTRKMTGVGYPQLSAVIECADAAHGLSGLICADGGCSTPGDVAKAFGGGADFVMLGGMFAGHDES
;
A
#
# COMPACT_ATOMS: atom_id res chain seq x y z
N LEU A 1 -9.06 -12.13 0.37
CA LEU A 1 -9.13 -10.88 -0.37
C LEU A 1 -9.37 -9.71 0.57
N SER A 2 -8.70 -8.60 0.32
CA SER A 2 -8.87 -7.31 0.98
C SER A 2 -8.98 -6.23 -0.06
N THR A 3 -9.68 -5.15 0.23
CA THR A 3 -9.72 -3.97 -0.62
C THR A 3 -8.94 -2.81 -0.01
N ALA A 4 -8.29 -1.98 -0.85
CA ALA A 4 -7.75 -0.71 -0.43
C ALA A 4 -8.76 0.39 -0.78
N LEU A 5 -9.41 0.96 0.24
CA LEU A 5 -10.41 1.99 0.04
C LEU A 5 -9.76 3.26 -0.48
N HIS A 6 -10.26 3.77 -1.62
CA HIS A 6 -9.66 4.93 -2.27
C HIS A 6 -9.74 6.21 -1.42
N LYS A 7 -8.67 7.00 -1.42
CA LYS A 7 -8.52 8.21 -0.57
C LYS A 7 -9.53 9.35 -0.86
N HIS A 8 -10.26 9.30 -1.97
CA HIS A 8 -11.20 10.37 -2.34
C HIS A 8 -12.58 10.27 -1.70
N TYR A 9 -12.93 9.15 -1.04
CA TYR A 9 -14.18 9.06 -0.29
C TYR A 9 -14.20 10.08 0.86
N SER A 10 -15.37 10.62 1.17
CA SER A 10 -15.55 11.54 2.31
C SER A 10 -15.33 10.84 3.65
N VAL A 11 -15.15 11.62 4.73
CA VAL A 11 -15.01 11.08 6.09
C VAL A 11 -16.20 10.22 6.47
N ASP A 12 -17.44 10.70 6.19
CA ASP A 12 -18.66 10.01 6.58
C ASP A 12 -18.86 8.69 5.81
N GLU A 13 -18.48 8.66 4.52
CA GLU A 13 -18.48 7.44 3.72
C GLU A 13 -17.48 6.43 4.28
N CYS A 14 -16.26 6.84 4.59
CA CYS A 14 -15.25 5.98 5.20
C CYS A 14 -15.74 5.41 6.54
N ILE A 15 -16.30 6.25 7.42
CA ILE A 15 -16.81 5.81 8.72
C ILE A 15 -17.92 4.76 8.56
N ARG A 16 -18.90 5.02 7.68
CA ARG A 16 -19.98 4.07 7.39
C ARG A 16 -19.43 2.75 6.86
N PHE A 17 -18.50 2.83 5.89
CA PHE A 17 -17.88 1.66 5.29
C PHE A 17 -17.16 0.81 6.34
N PHE A 18 -16.24 1.38 7.12
CA PHE A 18 -15.48 0.61 8.10
C PHE A 18 -16.35 0.02 9.21
N ARG A 19 -17.40 0.73 9.63
CA ARG A 19 -18.37 0.21 10.62
C ARG A 19 -19.23 -0.94 10.09
N SER A 20 -19.46 -1.02 8.77
CA SER A 20 -20.23 -2.08 8.14
C SER A 20 -19.43 -3.37 7.90
N LEU A 21 -18.10 -3.35 8.05
CA LEU A 21 -17.26 -4.52 7.79
C LEU A 21 -17.42 -5.57 8.89
N GLU A 22 -17.73 -6.79 8.49
CA GLU A 22 -17.74 -7.95 9.40
C GLU A 22 -16.32 -8.34 9.85
N ARG A 23 -15.32 -8.11 8.99
CA ARG A 23 -13.91 -8.40 9.23
C ARG A 23 -13.06 -7.16 9.03
N LYS A 24 -12.30 -6.75 10.04
CA LYS A 24 -11.37 -5.61 9.98
C LYS A 24 -10.30 -5.78 8.90
N SER A 25 -9.83 -7.03 8.67
CA SER A 25 -8.85 -7.36 7.64
C SER A 25 -9.38 -7.29 6.21
N ALA A 26 -10.67 -7.01 6.01
CA ALA A 26 -11.25 -6.92 4.68
C ALA A 26 -10.92 -5.62 3.96
N ALA A 27 -10.44 -4.58 4.67
CA ALA A 27 -10.14 -3.30 4.03
C ALA A 27 -8.98 -2.56 4.69
N PHE A 28 -8.17 -1.92 3.82
CA PHE A 28 -7.21 -0.89 4.20
C PHE A 28 -7.82 0.50 4.00
N TYR A 29 -7.59 1.40 4.94
CA TYR A 29 -7.81 2.83 4.71
C TYR A 29 -6.62 3.38 3.92
N SER A 30 -6.85 3.97 2.75
CA SER A 30 -5.77 4.57 1.95
C SER A 30 -5.66 6.06 2.20
N MET A 31 -4.42 6.54 2.38
CA MET A 31 -4.10 7.96 2.57
C MET A 31 -2.80 8.35 1.88
N GLY A 32 -2.66 9.65 1.58
CA GLY A 32 -1.37 10.26 1.24
C GLY A 32 -0.62 10.72 2.49
N ILE A 33 0.35 11.63 2.28
CA ILE A 33 1.21 12.16 3.35
C ILE A 33 0.98 13.64 3.63
N THR A 34 -0.07 14.22 3.09
CA THR A 34 -0.39 15.62 3.35
C THR A 34 -1.02 15.79 4.74
N LYS A 35 -0.91 16.99 5.29
CA LYS A 35 -1.58 17.32 6.56
C LYS A 35 -3.09 17.08 6.51
N ALA A 36 -3.71 17.38 5.36
CA ALA A 36 -5.14 17.14 5.16
C ALA A 36 -5.48 15.64 5.17
N ASP A 37 -4.62 14.78 4.60
CA ASP A 37 -4.79 13.32 4.65
C ASP A 37 -4.71 12.83 6.09
N GLU A 38 -3.75 13.31 6.86
CA GLU A 38 -3.56 12.94 8.27
C GLU A 38 -4.74 13.38 9.15
N GLU A 39 -5.22 14.61 8.98
CA GLU A 39 -6.39 15.12 9.69
C GLU A 39 -7.67 14.33 9.35
N LYS A 40 -7.85 13.99 8.07
CA LYS A 40 -8.95 13.15 7.61
C LYS A 40 -8.87 11.75 8.22
N PHE A 41 -7.69 11.12 8.18
CA PHE A 41 -7.47 9.80 8.77
C PHE A 41 -7.79 9.80 10.27
N LYS A 42 -7.29 10.79 11.01
CA LYS A 42 -7.57 10.95 12.44
C LYS A 42 -9.07 11.00 12.71
N ARG A 43 -9.83 11.81 11.97
CA ARG A 43 -11.28 11.90 12.13
C ARG A 43 -11.99 10.57 11.89
N VAL A 44 -11.53 9.80 10.90
CA VAL A 44 -12.10 8.47 10.60
C VAL A 44 -11.79 7.49 11.73
N VAL A 45 -10.55 7.43 12.22
CA VAL A 45 -10.14 6.54 13.31
C VAL A 45 -10.83 6.92 14.62
N ASP A 46 -10.90 8.22 14.96
CA ASP A 46 -11.58 8.69 16.17
C ASP A 46 -13.06 8.26 16.18
N ALA A 47 -13.72 8.27 15.01
CA ALA A 47 -15.13 7.91 14.90
C ALA A 47 -15.38 6.40 14.72
N ALA A 48 -14.57 5.69 13.93
CA ALA A 48 -14.76 4.27 13.63
C ALA A 48 -14.06 3.35 14.65
N GLY A 49 -13.10 3.90 15.40
CA GLY A 49 -12.37 3.17 16.44
C GLY A 49 -11.65 1.94 15.88
N ASP A 50 -11.76 0.83 16.60
CA ASP A 50 -11.13 -0.44 16.25
C ASP A 50 -11.62 -1.06 14.94
N ALA A 51 -12.61 -0.50 14.26
CA ALA A 51 -13.02 -0.98 12.95
C ALA A 51 -11.96 -0.70 11.87
N VAL A 52 -11.12 0.32 12.05
CA VAL A 52 -9.96 0.59 11.20
C VAL A 52 -8.75 -0.12 11.78
N GLY A 53 -8.40 -1.27 11.23
CA GLY A 53 -7.23 -2.06 11.67
C GLY A 53 -6.02 -1.96 10.73
N TYR A 54 -6.23 -1.46 9.51
CA TYR A 54 -5.25 -1.48 8.41
C TYR A 54 -5.21 -0.13 7.70
N VAL A 55 -4.01 0.38 7.45
CA VAL A 55 -3.80 1.62 6.71
C VAL A 55 -2.81 1.41 5.57
N CYS A 56 -3.10 1.98 4.40
CA CYS A 56 -2.20 2.06 3.26
C CYS A 56 -1.76 3.50 3.06
N ILE A 57 -0.49 3.79 3.33
CA ILE A 57 0.13 5.09 3.07
C ILE A 57 0.66 5.05 1.63
N ASP A 58 -0.11 5.65 0.72
CA ASP A 58 0.04 5.49 -0.72
C ASP A 58 0.52 6.78 -1.38
N VAL A 59 1.75 6.74 -1.89
CA VAL A 59 2.36 7.80 -2.68
C VAL A 59 2.93 7.23 -3.98
N ALA A 60 2.91 8.04 -5.05
CA ALA A 60 3.43 7.62 -6.34
C ALA A 60 4.96 7.39 -6.33
N ASN A 61 5.66 8.04 -5.40
CA ASN A 61 7.11 7.94 -5.23
C ASN A 61 7.46 7.99 -3.74
N GLY A 62 7.80 6.85 -3.16
CA GLY A 62 8.18 6.68 -1.76
C GLY A 62 9.59 7.19 -1.40
N TYR A 63 10.35 7.71 -2.37
CA TYR A 63 11.70 8.28 -2.16
C TYR A 63 11.67 9.75 -1.70
N HIS A 64 10.51 10.24 -1.29
CA HIS A 64 10.38 11.57 -0.72
C HIS A 64 11.03 11.61 0.68
N GLU A 65 11.89 12.59 0.94
CA GLU A 65 12.70 12.74 2.17
C GLU A 65 11.89 12.55 3.48
N ASN A 66 10.65 13.01 3.52
CA ASN A 66 9.81 12.94 4.72
C ASN A 66 8.94 11.66 4.80
N PHE A 67 9.09 10.71 3.86
CA PHE A 67 8.16 9.57 3.80
C PHE A 67 8.37 8.61 4.98
N GLY A 68 9.60 8.20 5.26
CA GLY A 68 9.93 7.36 6.42
C GLY A 68 9.53 8.02 7.74
N THR A 69 9.83 9.33 7.89
CA THR A 69 9.42 10.10 9.08
C THR A 69 7.89 10.12 9.26
N PHE A 70 7.13 10.23 8.16
CA PHE A 70 5.67 10.16 8.21
C PHE A 70 5.19 8.79 8.68
N VAL A 71 5.75 7.70 8.16
CA VAL A 71 5.45 6.32 8.59
C VAL A 71 5.72 6.15 10.08
N THR A 72 6.88 6.59 10.57
CA THR A 72 7.25 6.55 12.00
C THR A 72 6.24 7.30 12.87
N ARG A 73 5.75 8.46 12.40
CA ARG A 73 4.74 9.24 13.13
C ARG A 73 3.41 8.52 13.21
N ILE A 74 2.95 7.90 12.12
CA ILE A 74 1.72 7.11 12.11
C ILE A 74 1.86 5.88 13.01
N ARG A 75 3.00 5.16 12.95
CA ARG A 75 3.27 4.02 13.84
C ARG A 75 3.23 4.42 15.30
N SER A 76 3.86 5.54 15.66
CA SER A 76 3.89 6.04 17.04
C SER A 76 2.50 6.44 17.56
N ALA A 77 1.69 7.06 16.70
CA ALA A 77 0.33 7.48 17.05
C ALA A 77 -0.65 6.29 17.12
N TYR A 78 -0.43 5.26 16.30
CA TYR A 78 -1.34 4.12 16.15
C TYR A 78 -0.58 2.78 16.18
N PRO A 79 -0.03 2.37 17.33
CA PRO A 79 0.89 1.23 17.42
C PRO A 79 0.28 -0.13 17.06
N ARG A 80 -1.05 -0.25 17.06
CA ARG A 80 -1.75 -1.50 16.76
C ARG A 80 -2.22 -1.63 15.30
N LEU A 81 -2.04 -0.61 14.47
CA LEU A 81 -2.42 -0.68 13.06
C LEU A 81 -1.42 -1.54 12.28
N VAL A 82 -1.93 -2.26 11.30
CA VAL A 82 -1.11 -2.81 10.22
C VAL A 82 -0.88 -1.71 9.19
N ILE A 83 0.37 -1.35 8.96
CA ILE A 83 0.77 -0.27 8.06
C ILE A 83 1.36 -0.86 6.78
N MET A 84 0.71 -0.61 5.65
CA MET A 84 1.29 -0.78 4.33
C MET A 84 1.78 0.58 3.84
N ALA A 85 3.02 0.67 3.35
CA ALA A 85 3.60 1.92 2.86
C ALA A 85 4.31 1.73 1.51
N GLY A 86 4.19 2.68 0.61
CA GLY A 86 4.83 2.67 -0.71
C GLY A 86 4.35 3.81 -1.62
N ASN A 87 4.85 3.86 -2.86
CA ASN A 87 5.54 2.78 -3.58
C ASN A 87 7.05 3.00 -3.66
N VAL A 88 7.76 1.92 -3.55
CA VAL A 88 9.21 1.86 -3.72
C VAL A 88 9.60 0.70 -4.65
N VAL A 89 10.88 0.62 -5.05
CA VAL A 89 11.37 -0.42 -5.98
C VAL A 89 12.80 -0.90 -5.67
N THR A 90 13.38 -0.48 -4.54
CA THR A 90 14.74 -0.88 -4.13
C THR A 90 14.76 -1.48 -2.74
N GLY A 91 15.75 -2.34 -2.49
CA GLY A 91 15.96 -2.99 -1.20
C GLY A 91 16.21 -1.98 -0.08
N GLU A 92 17.07 -0.98 -0.30
CA GLU A 92 17.40 0.02 0.72
C GLU A 92 16.16 0.79 1.21
N MET A 93 15.29 1.21 0.27
CA MET A 93 14.10 1.95 0.65
C MET A 93 13.05 1.04 1.31
N THR A 94 13.03 -0.24 0.93
CA THR A 94 12.21 -1.25 1.61
C THR A 94 12.63 -1.44 3.06
N GLU A 95 13.94 -1.59 3.32
CA GLU A 95 14.49 -1.65 4.68
C GLU A 95 14.16 -0.40 5.48
N GLU A 96 14.35 0.80 4.90
CA GLU A 96 14.05 2.06 5.56
C GLU A 96 12.58 2.15 5.99
N LEU A 97 11.64 1.74 5.14
CA LEU A 97 10.22 1.78 5.48
C LEU A 97 9.84 0.79 6.58
N ILE A 98 10.41 -0.42 6.58
CA ILE A 98 10.19 -1.42 7.64
C ILE A 98 10.75 -0.90 8.97
N LEU A 99 11.97 -0.39 8.97
CA LEU A 99 12.60 0.20 10.15
C LEU A 99 11.84 1.44 10.65
N SER A 100 11.17 2.16 9.76
CA SER A 100 10.27 3.27 10.09
C SER A 100 8.94 2.81 10.69
N GLY A 101 8.63 1.51 10.66
CA GLY A 101 7.44 0.93 11.28
C GLY A 101 6.37 0.44 10.30
N ALA A 102 6.66 0.31 9.01
CA ALA A 102 5.77 -0.38 8.08
C ALA A 102 5.82 -1.90 8.32
N ASP A 103 4.67 -2.56 8.27
CA ASP A 103 4.56 -4.02 8.31
C ASP A 103 4.64 -4.61 6.90
N ILE A 104 4.12 -3.87 5.91
CA ILE A 104 4.06 -4.27 4.51
C ILE A 104 4.60 -3.13 3.66
N VAL A 105 5.53 -3.42 2.77
CA VAL A 105 6.02 -2.44 1.79
C VAL A 105 5.35 -2.68 0.44
N LYS A 106 4.78 -1.62 -0.13
CA LYS A 106 4.12 -1.65 -1.44
C LYS A 106 5.13 -1.35 -2.53
N VAL A 107 5.36 -2.34 -3.43
CA VAL A 107 6.45 -2.37 -4.40
C VAL A 107 5.92 -2.20 -5.82
N GLY A 108 6.41 -1.17 -6.51
CA GLY A 108 6.12 -0.92 -7.92
C GLY A 108 6.04 0.55 -8.28
N ILE A 109 6.82 0.99 -9.28
CA ILE A 109 6.75 2.33 -9.87
C ILE A 109 6.58 2.18 -11.37
N GLY A 110 5.39 2.52 -11.86
CA GLY A 110 5.07 2.55 -13.27
C GLY A 110 4.73 1.22 -13.95
N PRO A 111 4.54 0.07 -13.26
CA PRO A 111 4.26 -1.20 -13.96
C PRO A 111 2.81 -1.36 -14.37
N GLY A 112 1.89 -0.59 -13.80
CA GLY A 112 0.45 -0.71 -14.07
C GLY A 112 0.08 -0.40 -15.53
N SER A 113 -0.88 -1.12 -16.09
CA SER A 113 -1.32 -0.94 -17.49
C SER A 113 -1.89 0.46 -17.78
N VAL A 114 -2.51 1.08 -16.77
CA VAL A 114 -3.06 2.45 -16.86
C VAL A 114 -2.08 3.52 -16.34
N CYS A 115 -0.91 3.11 -15.83
CA CYS A 115 0.05 4.03 -15.24
C CYS A 115 0.75 4.87 -16.31
N THR A 116 0.79 6.18 -16.10
CA THR A 116 1.46 7.13 -17.01
C THR A 116 2.86 7.54 -16.55
N THR A 117 3.30 7.13 -15.36
CA THR A 117 4.57 7.57 -14.76
C THR A 117 5.75 7.36 -15.68
N ARG A 118 5.92 6.16 -16.24
CA ARG A 118 7.04 5.87 -17.16
C ARG A 118 7.02 6.74 -18.42
N LYS A 119 5.83 7.01 -18.95
CA LYS A 119 5.66 7.85 -20.15
C LYS A 119 5.93 9.32 -19.88
N MET A 120 5.51 9.81 -18.71
CA MET A 120 5.60 11.23 -18.37
C MET A 120 6.94 11.61 -17.74
N THR A 121 7.55 10.73 -16.96
CA THR A 121 8.75 11.04 -16.17
C THR A 121 9.99 10.25 -16.59
N GLY A 122 9.83 9.19 -17.38
CA GLY A 122 10.89 8.22 -17.69
C GLY A 122 11.29 7.32 -16.51
N VAL A 123 10.63 7.49 -15.36
CA VAL A 123 10.95 6.74 -14.13
C VAL A 123 10.14 5.45 -14.06
N GLY A 124 10.80 4.36 -13.71
CA GLY A 124 10.19 3.05 -13.51
C GLY A 124 11.25 1.98 -13.29
N TYR A 125 10.79 0.82 -12.85
CA TYR A 125 11.66 -0.33 -12.61
C TYR A 125 10.95 -1.61 -13.11
N PRO A 126 11.64 -2.63 -13.67
CA PRO A 126 11.03 -3.90 -14.04
C PRO A 126 10.41 -4.58 -12.82
N GLN A 127 9.09 -4.85 -12.87
CA GLN A 127 8.34 -5.21 -11.68
C GLN A 127 8.83 -6.49 -10.99
N LEU A 128 9.11 -7.56 -11.75
CA LEU A 128 9.60 -8.81 -11.14
C LEU A 128 10.95 -8.63 -10.48
N SER A 129 11.85 -7.84 -11.08
CA SER A 129 13.17 -7.53 -10.48
C SER A 129 13.00 -6.75 -9.17
N ALA A 130 12.10 -5.74 -9.16
CA ALA A 130 11.79 -4.99 -7.94
C ALA A 130 11.21 -5.90 -6.84
N VAL A 131 10.29 -6.81 -7.20
CA VAL A 131 9.69 -7.76 -6.25
C VAL A 131 10.77 -8.64 -5.62
N ILE A 132 11.67 -9.24 -6.42
CA ILE A 132 12.73 -10.13 -5.92
C ILE A 132 13.66 -9.38 -4.96
N GLU A 133 14.13 -8.20 -5.35
CA GLU A 133 15.05 -7.38 -4.55
C GLU A 133 14.39 -6.91 -3.24
N CYS A 134 13.17 -6.36 -3.33
CA CYS A 134 12.47 -5.86 -2.15
C CYS A 134 12.01 -6.99 -1.22
N ALA A 135 11.67 -8.17 -1.74
CA ALA A 135 11.32 -9.33 -0.92
C ALA A 135 12.49 -9.81 -0.08
N ASP A 136 13.69 -9.92 -0.68
CA ASP A 136 14.91 -10.30 0.03
C ASP A 136 15.19 -9.33 1.21
N ALA A 137 15.14 -8.02 0.94
CA ALA A 137 15.33 -6.98 1.94
C ALA A 137 14.26 -7.03 3.05
N ALA A 138 12.98 -7.16 2.68
CA ALA A 138 11.86 -7.17 3.63
C ALA A 138 11.90 -8.39 4.55
N HIS A 139 12.06 -9.59 3.97
CA HIS A 139 12.04 -10.83 4.72
C HIS A 139 13.23 -10.93 5.70
N GLY A 140 14.38 -10.34 5.36
CA GLY A 140 15.53 -10.22 6.26
C GLY A 140 15.22 -9.44 7.54
N LEU A 141 14.22 -8.55 7.50
CA LEU A 141 13.77 -7.73 8.63
C LEU A 141 12.41 -8.17 9.21
N SER A 142 11.92 -9.35 8.81
CA SER A 142 10.60 -9.86 9.18
C SER A 142 9.43 -8.96 8.70
N GLY A 143 9.66 -8.14 7.69
CA GLY A 143 8.63 -7.37 6.99
C GLY A 143 8.02 -8.17 5.83
N LEU A 144 6.95 -7.64 5.24
CA LEU A 144 6.24 -8.25 4.12
C LEU A 144 6.21 -7.28 2.93
N ILE A 145 6.01 -7.82 1.72
CA ILE A 145 5.82 -6.97 0.54
C ILE A 145 4.51 -7.25 -0.20
N CYS A 146 3.97 -6.17 -0.78
CA CYS A 146 2.84 -6.22 -1.69
C CYS A 146 3.32 -5.79 -3.09
N ALA A 147 3.31 -6.71 -4.05
CA ALA A 147 3.60 -6.39 -5.46
C ALA A 147 2.42 -5.60 -6.05
N ASP A 148 2.64 -4.34 -6.40
CA ASP A 148 1.61 -3.43 -6.90
C ASP A 148 1.81 -3.09 -8.37
N GLY A 149 0.87 -3.51 -9.21
CA GLY A 149 0.85 -3.28 -10.64
C GLY A 149 1.62 -4.32 -11.47
N GLY A 150 1.37 -4.30 -12.78
CA GLY A 150 2.04 -5.18 -13.75
C GLY A 150 1.43 -6.58 -13.90
N CYS A 151 0.48 -6.97 -13.05
CA CYS A 151 -0.22 -8.23 -13.17
C CYS A 151 -1.50 -8.06 -14.01
N SER A 152 -1.52 -8.62 -15.19
CA SER A 152 -2.66 -8.60 -16.12
C SER A 152 -3.21 -10.00 -16.43
N THR A 153 -2.49 -11.03 -16.05
CA THR A 153 -2.85 -12.44 -16.21
C THR A 153 -2.60 -13.23 -14.93
N PRO A 154 -3.25 -14.39 -14.73
CA PRO A 154 -2.95 -15.27 -13.61
C PRO A 154 -1.48 -15.71 -13.54
N GLY A 155 -0.81 -15.85 -14.68
CA GLY A 155 0.61 -16.18 -14.75
C GLY A 155 1.50 -15.06 -14.19
N ASP A 156 1.10 -13.80 -14.33
CA ASP A 156 1.85 -12.67 -13.73
C ASP A 156 1.72 -12.69 -12.20
N VAL A 157 0.53 -13.02 -11.69
CA VAL A 157 0.30 -13.19 -10.25
C VAL A 157 1.16 -14.32 -9.69
N ALA A 158 1.21 -15.47 -10.39
CA ALA A 158 2.06 -16.59 -10.00
C ALA A 158 3.55 -16.21 -9.98
N LYS A 159 4.02 -15.42 -10.97
CA LYS A 159 5.40 -14.90 -10.98
C LYS A 159 5.68 -13.95 -9.83
N ALA A 160 4.74 -13.07 -9.47
CA ALA A 160 4.91 -12.17 -8.34
C ALA A 160 5.11 -12.94 -7.02
N PHE A 161 4.27 -13.95 -6.75
CA PHE A 161 4.45 -14.83 -5.59
C PHE A 161 5.75 -15.66 -5.69
N GLY A 162 6.06 -16.21 -6.87
CA GLY A 162 7.33 -16.92 -7.10
C GLY A 162 8.57 -16.04 -6.95
N GLY A 163 8.43 -14.72 -7.14
CA GLY A 163 9.46 -13.71 -6.88
C GLY A 163 9.59 -13.30 -5.43
N GLY A 164 8.72 -13.79 -4.54
CA GLY A 164 8.76 -13.52 -3.10
C GLY A 164 7.71 -12.56 -2.59
N ALA A 165 6.74 -12.12 -3.42
CA ALA A 165 5.65 -11.28 -2.92
C ALA A 165 4.76 -12.05 -1.92
N ASP A 166 4.43 -11.42 -0.80
CA ASP A 166 3.47 -11.95 0.19
C ASP A 166 2.04 -11.60 -0.20
N PHE A 167 1.87 -10.48 -0.88
CA PHE A 167 0.60 -9.99 -1.41
C PHE A 167 0.78 -9.48 -2.84
N VAL A 168 -0.32 -9.49 -3.60
CA VAL A 168 -0.38 -8.89 -4.93
C VAL A 168 -1.57 -7.96 -5.01
N MET A 169 -1.34 -6.71 -5.40
CA MET A 169 -2.40 -5.72 -5.60
C MET A 169 -2.87 -5.76 -7.05
N LEU A 170 -4.15 -6.02 -7.23
CA LEU A 170 -4.79 -6.16 -8.53
C LEU A 170 -5.87 -5.10 -8.70
N GLY A 171 -5.85 -4.41 -9.83
CA GLY A 171 -6.91 -3.48 -10.24
C GLY A 171 -7.57 -3.96 -11.52
N GLY A 172 -6.87 -3.88 -12.64
CA GLY A 172 -7.42 -4.17 -13.97
C GLY A 172 -8.02 -5.58 -14.16
N MET A 173 -7.52 -6.58 -13.44
CA MET A 173 -8.08 -7.94 -13.50
C MET A 173 -9.47 -8.06 -12.88
N PHE A 174 -9.84 -7.14 -11.99
CA PHE A 174 -11.17 -7.08 -11.38
C PHE A 174 -12.06 -6.00 -11.98
N ALA A 175 -11.54 -5.13 -12.82
CA ALA A 175 -12.32 -4.10 -13.49
C ALA A 175 -13.41 -4.74 -14.39
N GLY A 176 -14.64 -4.25 -14.27
CA GLY A 176 -15.78 -4.75 -15.02
C GLY A 176 -16.57 -5.86 -14.33
N HIS A 177 -16.22 -6.25 -13.11
CA HIS A 177 -17.09 -7.05 -12.24
C HIS A 177 -18.11 -6.12 -11.54
N ASP A 178 -19.27 -6.66 -11.17
CA ASP A 178 -20.35 -5.88 -10.56
C ASP A 178 -19.93 -5.26 -9.21
N GLU A 179 -19.00 -5.89 -8.53
CA GLU A 179 -18.47 -5.46 -7.23
C GLU A 179 -17.27 -4.49 -7.30
N SER A 180 -16.82 -4.13 -8.51
CA SER A 180 -15.61 -3.30 -8.68
C SER A 180 -15.91 -1.80 -8.88
#